data_24680a962b396ca45c0b69d8c605caee
#
_entry.id   24680a962b396ca45c0b69d8c605caee
#
_cell.length_a   1.000
_cell.length_b   1.000
_cell.length_c   1.000
_cell.angle_alpha   90.00
_cell.angle_beta   90.00
_cell.angle_gamma   90.00
#
_symmetry.space_group_name_H-M   'P 1'
#
loop_
_entity.id
_entity.type
_entity.pdbx_description
1 polymer ?
#
loop_
_entity_poly.entity_id
_entity_poly.type
_entity_poly.pdbx_seq_one_letter_code
_entity_poly.pdbx_strand_id
1 'polypeptide(L)' 'MNYNEILKLPEGIHIVTVNTERCMVVRLQEGYTLTTILPDRMMLIQHYSEKGHLLAEERFENIFAADDKEDHYEGTDC' A
#
# COMPACT_ATOMS: atom_id res chain seq x y z
N MET A 1 -15.44 -1.95 -3.26
CA MET A 1 -15.28 -2.83 -2.09
C MET A 1 -15.08 -1.98 -0.85
N ASN A 2 -15.62 -2.37 0.27
CA ASN A 2 -15.40 -1.65 1.51
C ASN A 2 -14.52 -2.48 2.45
N TYR A 3 -14.16 -1.89 3.58
CA TYR A 3 -13.20 -2.55 4.46
C TYR A 3 -13.70 -3.85 5.04
N ASN A 4 -15.01 -3.96 5.26
CA ASN A 4 -15.55 -5.23 5.78
C ASN A 4 -15.37 -6.37 4.78
N GLU A 5 -15.41 -6.05 3.50
CA GLU A 5 -15.26 -7.07 2.48
C GLU A 5 -13.83 -7.54 2.35
N ILE A 6 -12.87 -6.69 2.69
CA ILE A 6 -11.46 -7.08 2.62
C ILE A 6 -11.19 -8.25 3.56
N LEU A 7 -11.81 -8.24 4.72
CA LEU A 7 -11.60 -9.30 5.70
C LEU A 7 -12.14 -10.66 5.24
N LYS A 8 -12.96 -10.67 4.20
CA LYS A 8 -13.50 -11.89 3.65
C LYS A 8 -12.63 -12.50 2.55
N LEU A 9 -11.58 -11.79 2.14
CA LEU A 9 -10.70 -12.30 1.11
C LEU A 9 -9.82 -13.41 1.66
N PRO A 10 -9.44 -14.38 0.83
CA PRO A 10 -8.50 -15.40 1.26
C PRO A 10 -7.12 -14.81 1.44
N GLU A 11 -6.25 -15.52 2.16
CA GLU A 11 -4.88 -15.09 2.32
C GLU A 11 -4.22 -14.95 0.96
N GLY A 12 -3.32 -13.96 0.85
CA GLY A 12 -2.62 -13.71 -0.38
C GLY A 12 -2.70 -12.26 -0.79
N ILE A 13 -2.26 -11.99 -2.01
CA ILE A 13 -2.18 -10.63 -2.55
C ILE A 13 -3.38 -10.42 -3.47
N HIS A 14 -4.07 -9.31 -3.27
CA HIS A 14 -5.26 -8.97 -4.05
C HIS A 14 -5.18 -7.50 -4.48
N ILE A 15 -5.65 -7.23 -5.70
CA ILE A 15 -5.80 -5.86 -6.18
C ILE A 15 -7.28 -5.55 -6.14
N VAL A 16 -7.65 -4.54 -5.35
CA VAL A 16 -9.06 -4.20 -5.14
C VAL A 16 -9.26 -2.71 -5.32
N THR A 17 -10.52 -2.31 -5.42
CA THR A 17 -10.90 -0.90 -5.48
C THR A 17 -11.66 -0.56 -4.21
N VAL A 18 -11.14 0.40 -3.45
CA VAL A 18 -11.77 0.88 -2.24
C VAL A 18 -11.99 2.38 -2.39
N ASN A 19 -13.25 2.81 -2.30
CA ASN A 19 -13.59 4.23 -2.44
C ASN A 19 -13.03 4.82 -3.73
N THR A 20 -13.21 4.11 -4.82
CA THR A 20 -12.78 4.50 -6.17
C THR A 20 -11.27 4.52 -6.37
N GLU A 21 -10.49 4.14 -5.37
CA GLU A 21 -9.04 4.07 -5.49
C GLU A 21 -8.60 2.62 -5.57
N ARG A 22 -7.62 2.36 -6.44
CA ARG A 22 -7.08 1.02 -6.58
C ARG A 22 -6.03 0.79 -5.52
N CYS A 23 -6.15 -0.33 -4.81
CA CYS A 23 -5.28 -0.64 -3.69
C CYS A 23 -4.77 -2.07 -3.81
N MET A 24 -3.61 -2.31 -3.23
CA MET A 24 -3.09 -3.66 -3.09
C MET A 24 -3.33 -4.11 -1.65
N VAL A 25 -3.96 -5.27 -1.50
CA VAL A 25 -4.23 -5.84 -0.19
C VAL A 25 -3.40 -7.11 -0.04
N VAL A 26 -2.64 -7.19 1.04
CA VAL A 26 -1.98 -8.44 1.41
C VAL A 26 -2.76 -9.00 2.59
N ARG A 27 -3.52 -10.04 2.34
CA ARG A 27 -4.38 -10.66 3.36
C ARG A 27 -3.54 -11.65 4.14
N LEU A 28 -3.40 -11.39 5.42
CA LEU A 28 -2.63 -12.20 6.33
C LEU A 28 -3.55 -13.04 7.20
N GLN A 29 -2.98 -13.98 7.93
CA GLN A 29 -3.76 -14.82 8.81
C GLN A 29 -4.46 -13.99 9.88
N GLU A 30 -3.81 -12.95 10.36
CA GLU A 30 -4.33 -12.16 11.47
C GLU A 30 -4.51 -10.70 11.08
N GLY A 31 -5.05 -10.44 9.89
CA GLY A 31 -5.29 -9.07 9.49
C GLY A 31 -4.91 -8.85 8.04
N TYR A 32 -4.67 -7.60 7.70
CA TYR A 32 -4.27 -7.30 6.32
C TYR A 32 -3.49 -6.00 6.26
N THR A 33 -2.72 -5.87 5.17
CA THR A 33 -1.99 -4.66 4.85
C THR A 33 -2.59 -4.06 3.60
N LEU A 34 -2.92 -2.77 3.65
CA LEU A 34 -3.53 -2.06 2.55
C LEU A 34 -2.55 -1.02 2.02
N THR A 35 -2.19 -1.11 0.76
CA THR A 35 -1.28 -0.17 0.12
C THR A 35 -2.03 0.62 -0.94
N THR A 36 -2.00 1.94 -0.82
CA THR A 36 -2.68 2.85 -1.74
C THR A 36 -1.67 3.82 -2.34
N ILE A 37 -1.72 3.99 -3.66
CA ILE A 37 -0.92 5.01 -4.33
C ILE A 37 -1.80 6.23 -4.49
N LEU A 38 -1.40 7.33 -3.88
CA LEU A 38 -2.16 8.56 -3.90
C LEU A 38 -1.79 9.40 -5.13
N PRO A 39 -2.65 10.36 -5.50
CA PRO A 39 -2.45 11.10 -6.75
C PRO A 39 -1.14 11.89 -6.84
N ASP A 40 -0.57 12.28 -5.72
CA ASP A 40 0.66 13.07 -5.73
C ASP A 40 1.90 12.20 -5.56
N ARG A 41 1.81 10.95 -5.98
CA ARG A 41 2.91 9.99 -5.93
C ARG A 41 3.32 9.63 -4.51
N MET A 42 2.41 9.77 -3.59
CA MET A 42 2.63 9.29 -2.24
C MET A 42 2.11 7.87 -2.14
N MET A 43 2.76 7.08 -1.31
CA MET A 43 2.31 5.74 -1.04
C MET A 43 1.89 5.65 0.43
N LEU A 44 0.71 5.15 0.65
CA LEU A 44 0.16 4.98 1.98
C LEU A 44 0.04 3.49 2.28
N ILE A 45 0.67 3.05 3.36
CA ILE A 45 0.59 1.65 3.77
C ILE A 45 -0.06 1.62 5.14
N GLN A 46 -1.15 0.86 5.24
CA GLN A 46 -1.90 0.75 6.48
C GLN A 46 -1.99 -0.72 6.88
N HIS A 47 -1.76 -0.98 8.15
CA HIS A 47 -1.80 -2.34 8.70
C HIS A 47 -3.02 -2.46 9.61
N TYR A 48 -3.85 -3.47 9.35
CA TYR A 48 -5.10 -3.66 10.08
C TYR A 48 -5.13 -5.01 10.76
N SER A 49 -5.79 -5.05 11.91
CA SER A 49 -6.01 -6.29 12.62
C SER A 49 -7.08 -7.12 11.95
N GLU A 50 -7.25 -8.37 12.42
CA GLU A 50 -8.28 -9.23 11.88
C GLU A 50 -9.68 -8.69 12.14
N LYS A 51 -9.81 -7.77 13.09
CA LYS A 51 -11.10 -7.13 13.38
C LYS A 51 -11.29 -5.83 12.62
N GLY A 52 -10.33 -5.45 11.79
CA GLY A 52 -10.45 -4.24 10.99
C GLY A 52 -9.99 -2.98 11.69
N HIS A 53 -9.26 -3.10 12.77
CA HIS A 53 -8.75 -1.92 13.48
C HIS A 53 -7.38 -1.54 12.92
N LEU A 54 -7.17 -0.26 12.71
CA LEU A 54 -5.89 0.24 12.21
C LEU A 54 -4.83 0.09 13.30
N LEU A 55 -3.77 -0.62 12.96
CA LEU A 55 -2.67 -0.87 13.90
C LEU A 55 -1.49 0.05 13.67
N ALA A 56 -1.20 0.37 12.40
CA ALA A 56 -0.05 1.18 12.06
C ALA A 56 -0.25 1.77 10.68
N GLU A 57 0.42 2.89 10.42
CA GLU A 57 0.31 3.55 9.13
C GLU A 57 1.67 4.12 8.77
N GLU A 58 2.06 3.98 7.51
CA GLU A 58 3.32 4.50 7.00
C GLU A 58 3.06 5.26 5.71
N ARG A 59 3.80 6.35 5.51
CA ARG A 59 3.70 7.16 4.31
C ARG A 59 5.06 7.31 3.67
N PHE A 60 5.07 7.22 2.34
CA PHE A 60 6.28 7.44 1.56
C PHE A 60 5.97 8.47 0.50
N GLU A 61 6.82 9.49 0.39
CA GLU A 61 6.60 10.59 -0.53
C GLU A 61 7.49 10.47 -1.75
N ASN A 62 6.94 10.91 -2.90
CA ASN A 62 7.72 11.02 -4.14
C ASN A 62 8.46 9.74 -4.50
N ILE A 63 7.80 8.61 -4.31
CA ILE A 63 8.47 7.32 -4.53
C ILE A 63 8.99 7.16 -5.94
N PHE A 64 8.27 7.70 -6.94
CA PHE A 64 8.70 7.57 -8.32
C PHE A 64 9.75 8.60 -8.68
N ALA A 65 9.69 9.78 -8.08
CA ALA A 65 10.69 10.80 -8.32
C ALA A 65 12.04 10.40 -7.75
N ALA A 66 12.04 9.72 -6.61
CA ALA A 66 13.28 9.27 -6.02
C ALA A 66 14.00 8.27 -6.92
N ASP A 67 13.25 7.40 -7.55
CA ASP A 67 13.84 6.44 -8.46
C ASP A 67 14.49 7.14 -9.64
N ASP A 68 13.85 8.16 -10.18
CA ASP A 68 14.41 8.91 -11.29
C ASP A 68 15.70 9.58 -10.89
N LYS A 69 15.78 10.10 -9.70
CA LYS A 69 16.98 10.78 -9.27
C LYS A 69 18.14 9.82 -9.10
N GLU A 70 17.85 8.64 -8.63
CA GLU A 70 18.89 7.66 -8.45
C GLU A 70 19.56 7.29 -9.76
N ASP A 71 18.77 7.22 -10.80
CA ASP A 71 19.31 6.90 -12.10
C ASP A 71 20.32 7.91 -12.55
N HIS A 72 20.20 9.12 -12.10
CA HIS A 72 21.09 10.17 -12.57
C HIS A 72 22.40 10.18 -11.86
N TYR A 73 22.44 9.88 -10.60
CA TYR A 73 23.67 10.07 -9.93
C TYR A 73 24.46 8.80 -9.76
N GLU A 74 23.98 7.72 -10.02
CA GLU A 74 24.62 6.63 -9.78
C GLU A 74 25.56 6.39 -10.58
N GLY A 75 25.49 6.99 -10.63
CA GLY A 75 26.30 6.94 -10.98
C GLY A 75 27.25 6.79 -10.45
N THR A 76 26.84 6.99 -10.02
CA THR A 76 27.33 7.17 -9.54
C THR A 76 27.81 6.87 -9.03
N ASP A 77 27.85 6.75 -9.14
CA ASP A 77 28.18 6.61 -8.66
C ASP A 77 28.54 6.07 -8.53
N CYS A 78 28.63 5.71 -8.84
CA CYS A 78 28.71 5.38 -8.82
C CYS A 78 28.77 5.19 -8.76
#